data_c2d01426d2114ce1d014f2c2cb5f0594
#
_entry.id   c2d01426d2114ce1d014f2c2cb5f0594
#
_cell.length_a   1.000
_cell.length_b   1.000
_cell.length_c   1.000
_cell.angle_alpha   90.00
_cell.angle_beta   90.00
_cell.angle_gamma   90.00
#
_symmetry.space_group_name_H-M   'P 1'
#
loop_
_entity.id
_entity.type
_entity.pdbx_description
1 polymer ?
#
loop_
_entity_poly.entity_id
_entity_poly.type
_entity_poly.pdbx_seq_one_letter_code
_entity_poly.pdbx_strand_id
1 'polypeptide(L)'
;MVMSETREAKMNSKFNHIAIAVATTFVGLGAAPLLATPAMAAPVMLLSNSVALSSEAMIERQEIGVDGKERIVLKQPKDVIVVPGDRVVFTLRYVNKGSEPAADFRAVNPMPGPVQFVSVAEDWAEVSVDGGKSWGKLADLKVSVVGKDGAAATLRAAAAEDVTHVRWIFAKPIAPGAEGTISYRGMVK
;
A
#
# COMPACT_ATOMS: atom_id res chain seq x y z
N MET A 1 23.04 0.06 -51.41
CA MET A 1 23.77 1.19 -50.85
C MET A 1 22.77 2.13 -50.26
N VAL A 2 22.80 2.29 -49.02
CA VAL A 2 22.43 3.31 -48.05
C VAL A 2 21.99 2.68 -46.73
N MET A 3 22.80 2.90 -45.73
CA MET A 3 22.71 2.51 -44.34
C MET A 3 21.56 3.23 -43.66
N SER A 4 20.80 2.55 -42.82
CA SER A 4 19.91 3.18 -41.84
C SER A 4 20.42 2.91 -40.41
N GLU A 5 20.76 3.98 -39.74
CA GLU A 5 21.24 4.03 -38.36
C GLU A 5 20.15 3.67 -37.37
N THR A 6 20.50 2.74 -36.51
CA THR A 6 19.77 2.38 -35.29
C THR A 6 20.04 3.45 -34.23
N ARG A 7 19.01 4.20 -33.81
CA ARG A 7 19.08 5.08 -32.64
C ARG A 7 18.57 4.35 -31.40
N GLU A 8 19.49 3.89 -30.58
CA GLU A 8 19.24 3.47 -29.20
C GLU A 8 18.89 4.70 -28.33
N ALA A 9 17.70 4.74 -27.79
CA ALA A 9 17.32 5.71 -26.77
C ALA A 9 17.77 5.22 -25.38
N LYS A 10 18.86 5.81 -24.90
CA LYS A 10 19.43 5.59 -23.58
C LYS A 10 18.58 6.31 -22.54
N MET A 11 17.78 5.59 -21.77
CA MET A 11 16.98 6.14 -20.68
C MET A 11 17.84 6.28 -19.42
N ASN A 12 18.31 7.51 -19.14
CA ASN A 12 19.05 7.85 -17.94
C ASN A 12 18.10 7.98 -16.73
N SER A 13 18.18 7.00 -15.82
CA SER A 13 17.61 7.10 -14.49
C SER A 13 18.53 7.97 -13.61
N LYS A 14 18.11 9.18 -13.28
CA LYS A 14 18.79 10.04 -12.30
C LYS A 14 18.21 9.76 -10.91
N PHE A 15 18.90 8.95 -10.14
CA PHE A 15 18.70 8.90 -8.69
C PHE A 15 19.36 10.11 -8.04
N ASN A 16 18.56 10.97 -7.42
CA ASN A 16 19.02 12.11 -6.65
C ASN A 16 19.43 11.65 -5.24
N HIS A 17 20.73 11.55 -5.00
CA HIS A 17 21.28 11.41 -3.64
C HIS A 17 21.43 12.81 -3.04
N ILE A 18 20.64 13.11 -2.01
CA ILE A 18 20.85 14.31 -1.19
C ILE A 18 21.95 13.98 -0.18
N ALA A 19 23.13 14.50 -0.42
CA ALA A 19 24.24 14.49 0.54
C ALA A 19 24.13 15.75 1.41
N ILE A 20 23.93 15.56 2.72
CA ILE A 20 24.00 16.65 3.70
C ILE A 20 25.46 16.80 4.12
N ALA A 21 26.10 17.88 3.70
CA ALA A 21 27.43 18.26 4.15
C ALA A 21 27.32 18.99 5.50
N VAL A 22 27.93 18.43 6.55
CA VAL A 22 28.13 19.10 7.84
C VAL A 22 29.47 19.82 7.81
N ALA A 23 29.44 21.14 7.81
CA ALA A 23 30.63 21.99 7.94
C ALA A 23 30.97 22.11 9.43
N THR A 24 32.13 21.59 9.82
CA THR A 24 32.76 21.78 11.15
C THR A 24 33.68 23.00 11.11
N THR A 25 33.27 24.07 11.82
CA THR A 25 34.19 25.19 12.12
C THR A 25 34.72 25.05 13.53
N PHE A 26 36.01 24.79 13.67
CA PHE A 26 36.74 24.81 14.92
C PHE A 26 37.23 26.24 15.19
N VAL A 27 36.85 26.84 16.34
CA VAL A 27 37.54 27.95 16.96
C VAL A 27 37.74 27.60 18.41
N GLY A 28 39.01 27.62 18.84
CA GLY A 28 39.46 27.12 20.11
C GLY A 28 39.48 28.17 21.23
N LEU A 29 39.89 27.68 22.36
CA LEU A 29 40.38 28.27 23.61
C LEU A 29 39.36 28.48 24.72
N GLY A 30 39.57 27.74 25.83
CA GLY A 30 39.00 28.01 27.14
C GLY A 30 38.87 26.73 27.99
N ALA A 31 39.95 26.37 28.70
CA ALA A 31 39.95 25.23 29.61
C ALA A 31 39.18 25.55 30.90
N ALA A 32 38.11 24.83 31.19
CA ALA A 32 37.57 24.63 32.53
C ALA A 32 37.14 23.16 32.66
N PRO A 33 37.52 22.42 33.70
CA PRO A 33 37.07 21.05 33.89
C PRO A 33 35.64 21.05 34.39
N LEU A 34 34.68 20.91 33.48
CA LEU A 34 33.31 20.54 33.81
C LEU A 34 33.27 19.04 34.04
N LEU A 35 32.92 18.66 35.27
CA LEU A 35 32.55 17.30 35.65
C LEU A 35 31.41 16.84 34.74
N ALA A 36 31.74 16.04 33.72
CA ALA A 36 30.77 15.42 32.86
C ALA A 36 30.01 14.35 33.64
N THR A 37 28.80 14.66 34.07
CA THR A 37 27.83 13.64 34.46
C THR A 37 27.55 12.76 33.25
N PRO A 38 27.64 11.41 33.36
CA PRO A 38 27.27 10.56 32.27
C PRO A 38 25.78 10.75 32.04
N ALA A 39 25.42 11.43 30.96
CA ALA A 39 24.05 11.41 30.47
C ALA A 39 23.73 9.96 30.09
N MET A 40 22.92 9.30 30.89
CA MET A 40 22.30 8.02 30.50
C MET A 40 21.48 8.29 29.25
N ALA A 41 22.03 7.94 28.10
CA ALA A 41 21.26 7.91 26.87
C ALA A 41 20.11 6.94 27.08
N ALA A 42 18.90 7.47 27.15
CA ALA A 42 17.70 6.65 27.11
C ALA A 42 17.77 5.82 25.81
N PRO A 43 17.42 4.52 25.86
CA PRO A 43 17.39 3.71 24.66
C PRO A 43 16.41 4.37 23.68
N VAL A 44 16.94 4.84 22.55
CA VAL A 44 16.11 5.22 21.42
C VAL A 44 15.45 3.93 20.96
N MET A 45 14.21 3.71 21.36
CA MET A 45 13.39 2.66 20.76
C MET A 45 13.17 3.06 19.30
N LEU A 46 14.03 2.56 18.43
CA LEU A 46 13.74 2.48 17.02
C LEU A 46 12.50 1.61 16.92
N LEU A 47 11.35 2.21 16.66
CA LEU A 47 10.16 1.51 16.19
C LEU A 47 10.54 0.87 14.85
N SER A 48 11.19 -0.28 14.92
CA SER A 48 11.47 -1.13 13.79
C SER A 48 10.14 -1.63 13.30
N ASN A 49 9.76 -1.30 12.06
CA ASN A 49 8.66 -1.95 11.37
C ASN A 49 9.02 -3.43 11.23
N SER A 50 8.73 -4.20 12.27
CA SER A 50 9.06 -5.61 12.36
C SER A 50 8.16 -6.48 11.46
N VAL A 51 7.03 -5.91 11.00
CA VAL A 51 6.09 -6.62 10.14
C VAL A 51 6.44 -6.38 8.67
N ALA A 52 6.88 -7.45 8.02
CA ALA A 52 7.03 -7.46 6.56
C ALA A 52 5.66 -7.65 5.90
N LEU A 53 5.39 -6.86 4.87
CA LEU A 53 4.20 -6.95 4.05
C LEU A 53 4.60 -7.24 2.60
N SER A 54 3.96 -8.23 1.99
CA SER A 54 4.07 -8.52 0.56
C SER A 54 2.69 -8.58 -0.08
N SER A 55 2.58 -8.18 -1.34
CA SER A 55 1.32 -8.16 -2.07
C SER A 55 1.43 -9.01 -3.33
N GLU A 56 0.37 -9.77 -3.61
CA GLU A 56 0.20 -10.55 -4.82
C GLU A 56 -1.15 -10.22 -5.46
N ALA A 57 -1.20 -10.19 -6.79
CA ALA A 57 -2.43 -10.00 -7.55
C ALA A 57 -2.66 -11.24 -8.42
N MET A 58 -3.87 -11.82 -8.34
CA MET A 58 -4.28 -12.97 -9.11
C MET A 58 -5.58 -12.68 -9.85
N ILE A 59 -5.71 -13.17 -11.08
CA ILE A 59 -6.92 -13.03 -11.89
C ILE A 59 -7.83 -14.22 -11.61
N GLU A 60 -9.11 -13.95 -11.29
CA GLU A 60 -10.14 -14.97 -11.19
C GLU A 60 -10.54 -15.42 -12.60
N ARG A 61 -10.51 -16.73 -12.86
CA ARG A 61 -10.98 -17.36 -14.09
C ARG A 61 -11.97 -18.46 -13.75
N GLN A 62 -13.06 -18.49 -14.50
CA GLN A 62 -14.00 -19.59 -14.46
C GLN A 62 -13.52 -20.67 -15.41
N GLU A 63 -13.28 -21.86 -14.90
CA GLU A 63 -12.84 -23.03 -15.66
C GLU A 63 -13.75 -24.21 -15.40
N ILE A 64 -13.98 -25.02 -16.43
CA ILE A 64 -14.70 -26.29 -16.30
C ILE A 64 -13.68 -27.36 -15.89
N GLY A 65 -13.86 -27.95 -14.72
CA GLY A 65 -13.00 -29.02 -14.24
C GLY A 65 -13.20 -30.31 -15.03
N VAL A 66 -12.34 -31.28 -14.80
CA VAL A 66 -12.40 -32.61 -15.43
C VAL A 66 -13.68 -33.38 -15.09
N ASP A 67 -14.35 -32.97 -14.01
CA ASP A 67 -15.65 -33.49 -13.56
C ASP A 67 -16.85 -32.75 -14.19
N GLY A 68 -16.62 -31.84 -15.16
CA GLY A 68 -17.65 -31.04 -15.82
C GLY A 68 -18.21 -29.90 -14.98
N LYS A 69 -17.70 -29.67 -13.77
CA LYS A 69 -18.18 -28.59 -12.89
C LYS A 69 -17.37 -27.31 -13.10
N GLU A 70 -18.09 -26.21 -13.09
CA GLU A 70 -17.46 -24.88 -13.07
C GLU A 70 -16.79 -24.62 -11.72
N ARG A 71 -15.58 -24.07 -11.78
CA ARG A 71 -14.83 -23.62 -10.62
C ARG A 71 -14.06 -22.35 -10.90
N ILE A 72 -13.92 -21.50 -9.89
CA ILE A 72 -13.05 -20.32 -9.99
C ILE A 72 -11.64 -20.75 -9.65
N VAL A 73 -10.70 -20.45 -10.56
CA VAL A 73 -9.27 -20.65 -10.38
C VAL A 73 -8.55 -19.31 -10.44
N LEU A 74 -7.47 -19.19 -9.66
CA LEU A 74 -6.63 -18.01 -9.63
C LEU A 74 -5.44 -18.21 -10.57
N LYS A 75 -5.25 -17.28 -11.51
CA LYS A 75 -4.14 -17.28 -12.48
C LYS A 75 -3.25 -16.08 -12.26
N GLN A 76 -1.95 -16.23 -12.47
CA GLN A 76 -1.06 -15.07 -12.43
C GLN A 76 -1.35 -14.16 -13.65
N PRO A 77 -1.27 -12.82 -13.48
CA PRO A 77 -1.53 -11.90 -14.59
C PRO A 77 -0.65 -12.14 -15.83
N LYS A 78 0.57 -12.65 -15.62
CA LYS A 78 1.49 -12.99 -16.73
C LYS A 78 1.07 -14.21 -17.55
N ASP A 79 0.20 -15.07 -17.00
CA ASP A 79 -0.21 -16.33 -17.62
C ASP A 79 -1.55 -16.21 -18.37
N VAL A 80 -2.17 -15.03 -18.34
CA VAL A 80 -3.47 -14.76 -18.97
C VAL A 80 -3.50 -13.38 -19.62
N ILE A 81 -4.38 -13.22 -20.61
CA ILE A 81 -4.70 -11.91 -21.15
C ILE A 81 -5.70 -11.27 -20.20
N VAL A 82 -5.34 -10.12 -19.62
CA VAL A 82 -6.21 -9.35 -18.73
C VAL A 82 -7.01 -8.36 -19.57
N VAL A 83 -8.34 -8.38 -19.39
CA VAL A 83 -9.27 -7.51 -20.12
C VAL A 83 -10.20 -6.76 -19.17
N PRO A 84 -10.81 -5.64 -19.60
CA PRO A 84 -11.85 -4.96 -18.82
C PRO A 84 -12.97 -5.93 -18.41
N GLY A 85 -13.40 -5.82 -17.15
CA GLY A 85 -14.37 -6.74 -16.54
C GLY A 85 -13.75 -7.92 -15.78
N ASP A 86 -12.47 -8.20 -15.96
CA ASP A 86 -11.79 -9.26 -15.20
C ASP A 86 -11.77 -8.95 -13.70
N ARG A 87 -11.99 -9.98 -12.90
CA ARG A 87 -11.85 -9.89 -11.44
C ARG A 87 -10.43 -10.18 -11.01
N VAL A 88 -9.92 -9.33 -10.13
CA VAL A 88 -8.58 -9.43 -9.55
C VAL A 88 -8.69 -9.60 -8.05
N VAL A 89 -8.00 -10.59 -7.50
CA VAL A 89 -7.82 -10.77 -6.05
C VAL A 89 -6.44 -10.24 -5.69
N PHE A 90 -6.42 -9.28 -4.79
CA PHE A 90 -5.19 -8.77 -4.17
C PHE A 90 -5.06 -9.39 -2.79
N THR A 91 -4.00 -10.16 -2.59
CA THR A 91 -3.68 -10.79 -1.31
C THR A 91 -2.44 -10.13 -0.72
N LEU A 92 -2.55 -9.60 0.48
CA LEU A 92 -1.44 -9.06 1.24
C LEU A 92 -1.08 -10.07 2.33
N ARG A 93 0.16 -10.58 2.28
CA ARG A 93 0.71 -11.44 3.32
C ARG A 93 1.54 -10.59 4.27
N TYR A 94 1.27 -10.71 5.55
CA TYR A 94 2.04 -10.09 6.62
C TYR A 94 2.79 -11.15 7.44
N VAL A 95 3.99 -10.79 7.90
CA VAL A 95 4.83 -11.63 8.77
C VAL A 95 5.52 -10.72 9.78
N ASN A 96 5.34 -10.97 11.06
CA ASN A 96 6.16 -10.31 12.07
C ASN A 96 7.53 -10.99 12.15
N LYS A 97 8.56 -10.34 11.59
CA LYS A 97 9.96 -10.81 11.60
C LYS A 97 10.75 -10.32 12.82
N GLY A 98 10.11 -9.51 13.68
CA GLY A 98 10.73 -9.00 14.91
C GLY A 98 10.69 -10.02 16.04
N SER A 99 11.41 -9.71 17.10
CA SER A 99 11.44 -10.50 18.37
C SER A 99 10.30 -10.14 19.32
N GLU A 100 9.61 -9.02 19.07
CA GLU A 100 8.55 -8.49 19.93
C GLU A 100 7.18 -8.51 19.24
N PRO A 101 6.07 -8.57 19.99
CA PRO A 101 4.74 -8.41 19.42
C PRO A 101 4.57 -7.04 18.76
N ALA A 102 4.11 -7.02 17.52
CA ALA A 102 3.84 -5.78 16.80
C ALA A 102 2.42 -5.30 17.12
N ALA A 103 2.32 -4.30 17.98
CA ALA A 103 1.05 -3.64 18.33
C ALA A 103 0.68 -2.57 17.28
N ASP A 104 -0.61 -2.24 17.23
CA ASP A 104 -1.16 -1.14 16.39
C ASP A 104 -0.79 -1.23 14.91
N PHE A 105 -0.55 -2.44 14.41
CA PHE A 105 -0.21 -2.64 13.02
C PHE A 105 -1.38 -2.24 12.12
N ARG A 106 -1.06 -1.48 11.06
CA ARG A 106 -2.01 -1.02 10.06
C ARG A 106 -1.47 -1.33 8.68
N ALA A 107 -2.25 -2.06 7.89
CA ALA A 107 -2.00 -2.26 6.48
C ALA A 107 -2.89 -1.30 5.67
N VAL A 108 -2.30 -0.53 4.78
CA VAL A 108 -3.02 0.37 3.87
C VAL A 108 -2.58 0.05 2.45
N ASN A 109 -3.54 -0.17 1.56
CA ASN A 109 -3.28 -0.45 0.15
C ASN A 109 -4.04 0.55 -0.73
N PRO A 110 -3.34 1.36 -1.56
CA PRO A 110 -4.02 2.19 -2.55
C PRO A 110 -4.63 1.30 -3.65
N MET A 111 -5.78 1.71 -4.17
CA MET A 111 -6.39 1.05 -5.34
C MET A 111 -5.56 1.35 -6.59
N PRO A 112 -5.17 0.33 -7.36
CA PRO A 112 -4.54 0.56 -8.66
C PRO A 112 -5.46 1.33 -9.60
N GLY A 113 -4.94 2.32 -10.34
CA GLY A 113 -5.73 3.19 -11.23
C GLY A 113 -6.68 2.45 -12.19
N PRO A 114 -6.24 1.36 -12.87
CA PRO A 114 -7.09 0.61 -13.79
C PRO A 114 -8.06 -0.36 -13.10
N VAL A 115 -8.13 -0.36 -11.75
CA VAL A 115 -8.96 -1.29 -10.99
C VAL A 115 -10.03 -0.54 -10.20
N GLN A 116 -11.26 -1.05 -10.24
CA GLN A 116 -12.37 -0.62 -9.40
C GLN A 116 -12.50 -1.59 -8.22
N PHE A 117 -12.78 -1.06 -7.03
CA PHE A 117 -13.06 -1.87 -5.84
C PHE A 117 -14.32 -2.73 -6.04
N VAL A 118 -14.31 -3.95 -5.49
CA VAL A 118 -15.47 -4.85 -5.47
C VAL A 118 -15.83 -5.21 -4.04
N SER A 119 -14.90 -5.77 -3.28
CA SER A 119 -15.15 -6.22 -1.91
C SER A 119 -13.85 -6.44 -1.14
N VAL A 120 -13.96 -6.53 0.17
CA VAL A 120 -12.91 -7.02 1.08
C VAL A 120 -13.31 -8.39 1.63
N ALA A 121 -12.33 -9.21 2.02
CA ALA A 121 -12.61 -10.51 2.64
C ALA A 121 -12.92 -10.35 4.14
N GLU A 122 -12.20 -9.42 4.79
CA GLU A 122 -12.31 -9.18 6.24
C GLU A 122 -13.38 -8.12 6.52
N ASP A 123 -14.35 -8.45 7.37
CA ASP A 123 -15.45 -7.56 7.76
C ASP A 123 -15.00 -6.33 8.55
N TRP A 124 -13.83 -6.40 9.19
CA TRP A 124 -13.21 -5.29 9.93
C TRP A 124 -12.39 -4.33 9.07
N ALA A 125 -12.19 -4.63 7.78
CA ALA A 125 -11.55 -3.70 6.84
C ALA A 125 -12.38 -2.43 6.64
N GLU A 126 -11.70 -1.34 6.37
CA GLU A 126 -12.27 -0.04 6.04
C GLU A 126 -11.78 0.43 4.68
N VAL A 127 -12.55 1.30 4.05
CA VAL A 127 -12.18 1.92 2.79
C VAL A 127 -12.12 3.45 2.91
N SER A 128 -11.44 4.07 1.98
CA SER A 128 -11.42 5.53 1.83
C SER A 128 -11.81 5.90 0.41
N VAL A 129 -12.51 7.02 0.27
CA VAL A 129 -12.96 7.59 -1.01
C VAL A 129 -12.35 8.97 -1.31
N ASP A 130 -11.43 9.44 -0.44
CA ASP A 130 -10.85 10.79 -0.47
C ASP A 130 -9.31 10.78 -0.38
N GLY A 131 -8.69 9.70 -0.83
CA GLY A 131 -7.23 9.56 -0.85
C GLY A 131 -6.63 9.21 0.52
N GLY A 132 -7.39 8.53 1.39
CA GLY A 132 -6.90 8.10 2.70
C GLY A 132 -7.09 9.12 3.81
N LYS A 133 -7.87 10.18 3.60
CA LYS A 133 -8.12 11.21 4.62
C LYS A 133 -9.19 10.78 5.61
N SER A 134 -10.27 10.18 5.14
CA SER A 134 -11.33 9.60 5.96
C SER A 134 -11.52 8.11 5.66
N TRP A 135 -11.98 7.35 6.65
CA TRP A 135 -12.08 5.91 6.60
C TRP A 135 -13.37 5.41 7.23
N GLY A 136 -13.93 4.34 6.67
CA GLY A 136 -15.13 3.71 7.19
C GLY A 136 -15.62 2.57 6.31
N LYS A 137 -16.81 2.08 6.60
CA LYS A 137 -17.50 1.15 5.71
C LYS A 137 -18.00 1.92 4.49
N LEU A 138 -17.94 1.31 3.31
CA LEU A 138 -18.36 1.99 2.07
C LEU A 138 -19.77 2.56 2.16
N ALA A 139 -20.69 1.84 2.83
CA ALA A 139 -22.08 2.26 2.99
C ALA A 139 -22.24 3.55 3.82
N ASP A 140 -21.28 3.86 4.69
CA ASP A 140 -21.31 5.03 5.59
C ASP A 140 -20.62 6.25 4.99
N LEU A 141 -19.86 6.06 3.92
CA LEU A 141 -19.07 7.11 3.28
C LEU A 141 -19.89 7.92 2.28
N LYS A 142 -19.49 9.18 2.12
CA LYS A 142 -20.07 10.11 1.16
C LYS A 142 -18.98 10.77 0.34
N VAL A 143 -19.28 11.07 -0.90
CA VAL A 143 -18.42 11.84 -1.79
C VAL A 143 -19.07 13.18 -2.13
N SER A 144 -18.23 14.21 -2.20
CA SER A 144 -18.66 15.52 -2.66
C SER A 144 -18.59 15.57 -4.19
N VAL A 145 -19.70 15.86 -4.82
CA VAL A 145 -19.78 16.03 -6.28
C VAL A 145 -19.95 17.51 -6.56
N VAL A 146 -19.00 18.08 -7.28
CA VAL A 146 -19.11 19.46 -7.76
C VAL A 146 -20.22 19.54 -8.80
N GLY A 147 -21.17 20.42 -8.60
CA GLY A 147 -22.25 20.65 -9.57
C GLY A 147 -21.69 21.16 -10.89
N LYS A 148 -22.40 20.88 -11.99
CA LYS A 148 -22.10 21.46 -13.29
C LYS A 148 -22.24 22.98 -13.20
N ASP A 149 -21.38 23.71 -13.93
CA ASP A 149 -21.42 25.16 -14.08
C ASP A 149 -21.22 25.98 -12.77
N GLY A 150 -20.46 25.43 -11.81
CA GLY A 150 -20.15 26.15 -10.55
C GLY A 150 -21.26 26.11 -9.51
N ALA A 151 -22.26 25.24 -9.67
CA ALA A 151 -23.26 24.99 -8.65
C ALA A 151 -22.63 24.43 -7.37
N ALA A 152 -23.29 24.65 -6.24
CA ALA A 152 -22.82 24.16 -4.93
C ALA A 152 -22.56 22.65 -4.96
N ALA A 153 -21.48 22.23 -4.31
CA ALA A 153 -21.16 20.82 -4.16
C ALA A 153 -22.26 20.09 -3.39
N THR A 154 -22.68 18.94 -3.89
CA THR A 154 -23.65 18.06 -3.23
C THR A 154 -22.97 16.79 -2.73
N LEU A 155 -23.48 16.24 -1.61
CA LEU A 155 -23.00 14.97 -1.09
C LEU A 155 -23.88 13.84 -1.63
N ARG A 156 -23.28 12.81 -2.17
CA ARG A 156 -23.94 11.54 -2.49
C ARG A 156 -23.32 10.38 -1.71
N ALA A 157 -24.03 9.28 -1.55
CA ALA A 157 -23.45 8.04 -1.05
C ALA A 157 -22.25 7.63 -1.91
N ALA A 158 -21.20 7.15 -1.26
CA ALA A 158 -20.06 6.60 -1.96
C ALA A 158 -20.42 5.26 -2.64
N ALA A 159 -19.81 5.02 -3.79
CA ALA A 159 -19.94 3.79 -4.55
C ALA A 159 -18.57 3.11 -4.73
N ALA A 160 -18.57 1.89 -5.25
CA ALA A 160 -17.34 1.11 -5.40
C ALA A 160 -16.27 1.80 -6.27
N GLU A 161 -16.68 2.56 -7.27
CA GLU A 161 -15.80 3.34 -8.13
C GLU A 161 -15.09 4.51 -7.43
N ASP A 162 -15.63 4.97 -6.31
CA ASP A 162 -15.03 6.07 -5.53
C ASP A 162 -13.93 5.61 -4.60
N VAL A 163 -13.82 4.30 -4.34
CA VAL A 163 -12.83 3.77 -3.41
C VAL A 163 -11.42 3.98 -3.93
N THR A 164 -10.62 4.66 -3.14
CA THR A 164 -9.22 5.00 -3.45
C THR A 164 -8.21 4.16 -2.65
N HIS A 165 -8.58 3.70 -1.46
CA HIS A 165 -7.71 2.93 -0.58
C HIS A 165 -8.53 1.90 0.23
N VAL A 166 -7.86 0.82 0.63
CA VAL A 166 -8.34 -0.15 1.61
C VAL A 166 -7.40 -0.18 2.80
N ARG A 167 -7.94 -0.28 4.01
CA ARG A 167 -7.17 -0.30 5.26
C ARG A 167 -7.63 -1.44 6.17
N TRP A 168 -6.65 -2.05 6.86
CA TRP A 168 -6.86 -3.00 7.93
C TRP A 168 -6.14 -2.50 9.19
N ILE A 169 -6.86 -2.40 10.31
CA ILE A 169 -6.31 -2.03 11.62
C ILE A 169 -6.40 -3.28 12.49
N PHE A 170 -5.25 -3.83 12.87
CA PHE A 170 -5.19 -5.04 13.67
C PHE A 170 -5.51 -4.72 15.14
N ALA A 171 -6.61 -5.26 15.64
CA ALA A 171 -7.05 -5.04 17.03
C ALA A 171 -6.15 -5.75 18.07
N LYS A 172 -5.42 -6.78 17.65
CA LYS A 172 -4.49 -7.54 18.50
C LYS A 172 -3.07 -7.43 17.97
N PRO A 173 -2.06 -7.38 18.85
CA PRO A 173 -0.66 -7.43 18.42
C PRO A 173 -0.37 -8.70 17.62
N ILE A 174 0.47 -8.56 16.59
CA ILE A 174 0.97 -9.70 15.82
C ILE A 174 2.18 -10.26 16.56
N ALA A 175 2.07 -11.48 17.07
CA ALA A 175 3.16 -12.13 17.82
C ALA A 175 4.42 -12.31 16.94
N PRO A 176 5.62 -12.42 17.54
CA PRO A 176 6.84 -12.75 16.81
C PRO A 176 6.68 -14.04 16.00
N GLY A 177 7.09 -14.01 14.73
CA GLY A 177 6.96 -15.12 13.80
C GLY A 177 5.54 -15.39 13.30
N ALA A 178 4.51 -14.71 13.84
CA ALA A 178 3.16 -14.87 13.33
C ALA A 178 3.00 -14.26 11.94
N GLU A 179 2.22 -14.94 11.12
CA GLU A 179 1.92 -14.56 9.75
C GLU A 179 0.44 -14.74 9.43
N GLY A 180 -0.01 -14.11 8.39
CA GLY A 180 -1.37 -14.27 7.87
C GLY A 180 -1.57 -13.51 6.58
N THR A 181 -2.79 -13.54 6.08
CA THR A 181 -3.20 -12.87 4.86
C THR A 181 -4.44 -12.03 5.10
N ILE A 182 -4.54 -10.93 4.37
CA ILE A 182 -5.72 -10.09 4.22
C ILE A 182 -5.92 -9.85 2.73
N SER A 183 -7.16 -9.64 2.29
CA SER A 183 -7.39 -9.56 0.86
C SER A 183 -8.58 -8.68 0.47
N TYR A 184 -8.52 -8.16 -0.76
CA TYR A 184 -9.65 -7.49 -1.38
C TYR A 184 -9.77 -7.89 -2.85
N ARG A 185 -10.96 -7.69 -3.40
CA ARG A 185 -11.27 -7.91 -4.81
C ARG A 185 -11.46 -6.60 -5.53
N GLY A 186 -10.97 -6.55 -6.74
CA GLY A 186 -11.22 -5.49 -7.69
C GLY A 186 -11.69 -6.03 -9.03
N MET A 187 -12.12 -5.12 -9.89
CA MET A 187 -12.49 -5.39 -11.27
C MET A 187 -11.71 -4.45 -12.19
N VAL A 188 -11.14 -4.97 -13.25
CA VAL A 188 -10.42 -4.19 -14.27
C VAL A 188 -11.41 -3.31 -15.02
N LYS A 189 -11.07 -2.01 -15.19
CA LYS A 189 -11.90 -1.01 -15.90
C LYS A 189 -11.69 -1.09 -17.40
#